data_48d65994070fb78ecfcaf237a5eb2973
#
_entry.id   48d65994070fb78ecfcaf237a5eb2973
#
_cell.length_a   1.000
_cell.length_b   1.000
_cell.length_c   1.000
_cell.angle_alpha   90.00
_cell.angle_beta   90.00
_cell.angle_gamma   90.00
#
_symmetry.space_group_name_H-M   'P 1'
#
loop_
_entity.id
_entity.type
_entity.pdbx_description
1 polymer ?
#
loop_
_entity_poly.entity_id
_entity_poly.type
_entity_poly.pdbx_seq_one_letter_code
_entity_poly.pdbx_strand_id
1 'polypeptide(L)'
;MRESRRNSYGERTRLNVRDADGTLILTRGRPIGGTALTAALAQRLGKPYLLVDLDNAPDPATINQWIDERGIRVLNVAGPRESTCPGIYGQAAALLDMLLQ
;
A
#
# COMPACT_ATOMS: atom_id res chain seq x y z
N MET A 1 11.32 -6.75 -24.96
CA MET A 1 10.24 -7.09 -24.39
C MET A 1 10.24 -8.14 -23.42
N ARG A 2 11.07 -9.10 -23.52
CA ARG A 2 11.16 -10.08 -22.50
C ARG A 2 11.65 -9.52 -21.21
N GLU A 3 12.54 -8.52 -21.31
CA GLU A 3 13.02 -7.86 -20.14
C GLU A 3 11.92 -7.16 -19.40
N SER A 4 11.00 -6.56 -20.15
CA SER A 4 9.88 -5.89 -19.57
C SER A 4 9.04 -6.85 -18.79
N ARG A 5 8.82 -8.03 -19.31
CA ARG A 5 8.02 -9.01 -18.63
C ARG A 5 8.67 -9.44 -17.34
N ARG A 6 9.98 -9.61 -17.34
CA ARG A 6 10.71 -10.02 -16.16
C ARG A 6 10.59 -8.99 -15.06
N ASN A 7 10.62 -7.72 -15.42
CA ASN A 7 10.60 -6.62 -14.44
C ASN A 7 9.22 -6.01 -14.27
N SER A 8 8.18 -6.64 -14.84
CA SER A 8 6.87 -5.98 -14.89
C SER A 8 6.28 -5.71 -13.52
N TYR A 9 6.55 -6.56 -12.52
CA TYR A 9 6.02 -6.32 -11.20
C TYR A 9 6.60 -5.05 -10.58
N GLY A 10 7.92 -4.91 -10.61
CA GLY A 10 8.57 -3.73 -10.07
C GLY A 10 8.20 -2.48 -10.84
N GLU A 11 8.11 -2.60 -12.16
CA GLU A 11 7.74 -1.47 -13.01
C GLU A 11 6.31 -1.02 -12.73
N ARG A 12 5.38 -1.94 -12.62
CA ARG A 12 4.01 -1.61 -12.32
C ARG A 12 3.87 -0.98 -10.95
N THR A 13 4.59 -1.51 -9.98
CA THR A 13 4.57 -0.96 -8.64
C THR A 13 5.05 0.47 -8.65
N ARG A 14 6.14 0.73 -9.36
CA ARG A 14 6.70 2.07 -9.47
C ARG A 14 5.71 3.04 -10.12
N LEU A 15 5.05 2.59 -11.19
CA LEU A 15 4.08 3.44 -11.87
C LEU A 15 2.87 3.73 -11.00
N ASN A 16 2.41 2.73 -10.27
CA ASN A 16 1.26 2.92 -9.38
C ASN A 16 1.59 3.92 -8.27
N VAL A 17 2.77 3.83 -7.71
CA VAL A 17 3.19 4.77 -6.67
C VAL A 17 3.37 6.16 -7.26
N ARG A 18 3.98 6.25 -8.44
CA ARG A 18 4.22 7.52 -9.09
C ARG A 18 2.94 8.25 -9.44
N ASP A 19 1.95 7.51 -9.94
CA ASP A 19 0.73 8.11 -10.47
C ASP A 19 -0.33 8.37 -9.39
N ALA A 20 -0.15 7.82 -8.21
CA ALA A 20 -1.05 8.09 -7.09
C ALA A 20 -0.57 9.31 -6.32
N ASP A 21 -1.45 9.88 -5.53
CA ASP A 21 -1.08 10.98 -4.64
C ASP A 21 -0.44 10.47 -3.36
N GLY A 22 -0.77 9.24 -2.98
CA GLY A 22 -0.18 8.61 -1.81
C GLY A 22 -0.41 7.12 -1.86
N THR A 23 0.32 6.37 -1.05
CA THR A 23 0.24 4.92 -1.03
C THR A 23 -0.02 4.44 0.39
N LEU A 24 -1.08 3.64 0.54
CA LEU A 24 -1.39 2.99 1.79
C LEU A 24 -0.85 1.57 1.70
N ILE A 25 0.08 1.23 2.59
CA ILE A 25 0.75 -0.07 2.55
C ILE A 25 0.25 -0.91 3.70
N LEU A 26 -0.48 -1.97 3.37
CA LEU A 26 -1.05 -2.88 4.36
C LEU A 26 -0.13 -4.06 4.54
N THR A 27 0.12 -4.44 5.79
CA THR A 27 1.06 -5.51 6.08
C THR A 27 0.60 -6.23 7.34
N ARG A 28 1.22 -7.35 7.61
CA ARG A 28 1.12 -8.03 8.90
C ARG A 28 2.53 -8.06 9.46
N GLY A 29 2.75 -7.30 10.53
CA GLY A 29 4.07 -7.17 11.11
C GLY A 29 4.99 -6.39 10.20
N ARG A 30 6.21 -6.87 10.05
CA ARG A 30 7.24 -6.16 9.30
C ARG A 30 7.03 -6.33 7.79
N PRO A 31 7.10 -5.24 7.01
CA PRO A 31 6.98 -5.39 5.56
C PRO A 31 8.18 -6.12 4.98
N ILE A 32 7.90 -7.03 4.04
CA ILE A 32 8.94 -7.81 3.38
C ILE A 32 8.60 -7.90 1.89
N GLY A 33 9.60 -8.29 1.09
CA GLY A 33 9.41 -8.53 -0.33
C GLY A 33 8.85 -7.33 -1.06
N GLY A 34 7.79 -7.56 -1.84
CA GLY A 34 7.20 -6.50 -2.64
C GLY A 34 6.62 -5.37 -1.82
N THR A 35 6.15 -5.66 -0.61
CA THR A 35 5.62 -4.63 0.28
C THR A 35 6.73 -3.68 0.72
N ALA A 36 7.88 -4.23 1.08
CA ALA A 36 9.02 -3.40 1.44
C ALA A 36 9.52 -2.60 0.24
N LEU A 37 9.48 -3.18 -0.95
CA LEU A 37 9.85 -2.48 -2.17
C LEU A 37 8.95 -1.29 -2.43
N THR A 38 7.63 -1.47 -2.21
CA THR A 38 6.69 -0.38 -2.41
C THR A 38 7.00 0.81 -1.50
N ALA A 39 7.30 0.53 -0.23
CA ALA A 39 7.66 1.59 0.70
C ALA A 39 8.93 2.33 0.25
N ALA A 40 9.93 1.58 -0.19
CA ALA A 40 11.18 2.17 -0.65
C ALA A 40 10.95 3.03 -1.90
N LEU A 41 10.10 2.57 -2.81
CA LEU A 41 9.79 3.33 -4.02
C LEU A 41 9.07 4.62 -3.71
N ALA A 42 8.09 4.58 -2.80
CA ALA A 42 7.37 5.78 -2.42
C ALA A 42 8.32 6.80 -1.83
N GLN A 43 9.23 6.34 -1.00
CA GLN A 43 10.22 7.22 -0.39
C GLN A 43 11.13 7.84 -1.44
N ARG A 44 11.59 7.05 -2.41
CA ARG A 44 12.45 7.56 -3.47
C ARG A 44 11.75 8.57 -4.35
N LEU A 45 10.48 8.35 -4.62
CA LEU A 45 9.71 9.25 -5.48
C LEU A 45 9.19 10.47 -4.74
N GLY A 46 9.44 10.55 -3.44
CA GLY A 46 8.97 11.68 -2.65
C GLY A 46 7.46 11.70 -2.48
N LYS A 47 6.83 10.54 -2.52
CA LYS A 47 5.38 10.43 -2.38
C LYS A 47 5.00 10.05 -0.96
N PRO A 48 3.90 10.59 -0.43
CA PRO A 48 3.43 10.17 0.89
C PRO A 48 3.09 8.69 0.93
N TYR A 49 3.43 8.04 2.02
CA TYR A 49 3.02 6.66 2.22
C TYR A 49 2.79 6.41 3.69
N LEU A 50 1.92 5.45 3.98
CA LEU A 50 1.59 5.08 5.36
C LEU A 50 1.61 3.57 5.46
N LEU A 51 2.40 3.06 6.41
CA LEU A 51 2.46 1.64 6.70
C LEU A 51 1.43 1.31 7.77
N VAL A 52 0.61 0.31 7.51
CA VAL A 52 -0.44 -0.11 8.43
C VAL A 52 -0.28 -1.59 8.71
N ASP A 53 -0.04 -1.94 9.97
CA ASP A 53 0.05 -3.32 10.39
C ASP A 53 -1.35 -3.79 10.77
N LEU A 54 -1.90 -4.68 9.96
CA LEU A 54 -3.29 -5.14 10.15
C LEU A 54 -3.46 -5.96 11.42
N ASP A 55 -2.38 -6.54 11.94
CA ASP A 55 -2.43 -7.29 13.19
C ASP A 55 -2.43 -6.39 14.42
N ASN A 56 -2.19 -5.12 14.23
CA ASN A 56 -2.05 -4.16 15.31
C ASN A 56 -3.28 -3.26 15.45
N ALA A 57 -4.43 -3.74 15.05
CA ALA A 57 -5.71 -3.05 15.15
C ALA A 57 -5.64 -1.62 14.65
N PRO A 58 -5.45 -1.44 13.34
CA PRO A 58 -5.32 -0.09 12.78
C PRO A 58 -6.57 0.75 13.00
N ASP A 59 -6.35 2.03 13.20
CA ASP A 59 -7.43 2.98 13.44
C ASP A 59 -7.79 3.69 12.14
N PRO A 60 -9.02 3.45 11.61
CA PRO A 60 -9.42 4.11 10.36
C PRO A 60 -9.38 5.63 10.44
N ALA A 61 -9.65 6.20 11.63
CA ALA A 61 -9.63 7.65 11.77
C ALA A 61 -8.24 8.22 11.52
N THR A 62 -7.21 7.51 11.99
CA THR A 62 -5.83 7.93 11.76
C THR A 62 -5.50 7.92 10.28
N ILE A 63 -5.96 6.90 9.57
CA ILE A 63 -5.69 6.78 8.14
C ILE A 63 -6.43 7.89 7.39
N ASN A 64 -7.69 8.15 7.72
CA ASN A 64 -8.45 9.21 7.09
C ASN A 64 -7.83 10.58 7.34
N GLN A 65 -7.31 10.79 8.54
CA GLN A 65 -6.64 12.03 8.87
C GLN A 65 -5.39 12.20 8.01
N TRP A 66 -4.63 11.13 7.81
CA TRP A 66 -3.44 11.19 6.96
C TRP A 66 -3.81 11.53 5.52
N ILE A 67 -4.89 10.91 5.01
CA ILE A 67 -5.35 11.20 3.65
C ILE A 67 -5.70 12.67 3.52
N ASP A 68 -6.42 13.22 4.49
CA ASP A 68 -6.85 14.61 4.46
C ASP A 68 -5.67 15.57 4.57
N GLU A 69 -4.76 15.28 5.48
CA GLU A 69 -3.61 16.15 5.72
C GLU A 69 -2.68 16.22 4.53
N ARG A 70 -2.59 15.13 3.77
CA ARG A 70 -1.72 15.09 2.60
C ARG A 70 -2.43 15.46 1.31
N GLY A 71 -3.72 15.72 1.38
CA GLY A 71 -4.49 16.08 0.21
C GLY A 71 -4.54 14.97 -0.82
N ILE A 72 -4.63 13.72 -0.37
CA ILE A 72 -4.59 12.58 -1.26
C ILE A 72 -5.94 12.38 -1.92
N ARG A 73 -5.97 12.43 -3.23
CA ARG A 73 -7.19 12.18 -4.00
C ARG A 73 -7.15 10.82 -4.66
N VAL A 74 -5.98 10.42 -5.15
CA VAL A 74 -5.79 9.11 -5.76
C VAL A 74 -4.91 8.30 -4.81
N LEU A 75 -5.51 7.29 -4.22
CA LEU A 75 -4.83 6.47 -3.22
C LEU A 75 -4.47 5.13 -3.82
N ASN A 76 -3.19 4.81 -3.78
CA ASN A 76 -2.71 3.49 -4.15
C ASN A 76 -2.69 2.61 -2.91
N VAL A 77 -3.23 1.40 -3.00
CA VAL A 77 -3.24 0.48 -1.87
C VAL A 77 -2.38 -0.72 -2.23
N ALA A 78 -1.39 -0.99 -1.41
CA ALA A 78 -0.45 -2.08 -1.64
C ALA A 78 -0.39 -3.01 -0.44
N GLY A 79 -0.01 -4.25 -0.67
CA GLY A 79 0.10 -5.22 0.41
C GLY A 79 0.58 -6.55 -0.13
N PRO A 80 0.85 -7.51 0.76
CA PRO A 80 1.29 -8.83 0.33
C PRO A 80 0.15 -9.60 -0.33
N ARG A 81 0.53 -10.67 -1.03
CA ARG A 81 -0.45 -11.53 -1.68
C ARG A 81 -1.16 -12.39 -0.65
N GLU A 82 -2.39 -12.77 -0.98
CA GLU A 82 -3.15 -13.67 -0.13
C GLU A 82 -2.40 -14.99 0.10
N SER A 83 -1.70 -15.47 -0.93
CA SER A 83 -0.94 -16.72 -0.81
C SER A 83 0.22 -16.61 0.18
N THR A 84 0.77 -15.42 0.35
CA THR A 84 1.86 -15.18 1.29
C THR A 84 1.32 -14.93 2.70
N CYS A 85 0.21 -14.22 2.78
CA CYS A 85 -0.43 -13.88 4.05
C CYS A 85 -1.90 -14.27 3.99
N PRO A 86 -2.25 -15.51 4.26
CA PRO A 86 -3.65 -15.94 4.16
C PRO A 86 -4.56 -15.11 5.05
N GLY A 87 -5.70 -14.70 4.50
CA GLY A 87 -6.66 -13.88 5.21
C GLY A 87 -6.41 -12.39 5.10
N ILE A 88 -5.32 -11.97 4.46
CA ILE A 88 -5.02 -10.55 4.42
C ILE A 88 -6.01 -9.77 3.56
N TYR A 89 -6.53 -10.39 2.50
CA TYR A 89 -7.53 -9.70 1.67
C TYR A 89 -8.78 -9.39 2.47
N GLY A 90 -9.20 -10.31 3.34
CA GLY A 90 -10.35 -10.07 4.20
C GLY A 90 -10.11 -8.94 5.18
N GLN A 91 -8.92 -8.92 5.79
CA GLN A 91 -8.56 -7.85 6.70
C GLN A 91 -8.49 -6.50 5.98
N ALA A 92 -7.91 -6.51 4.78
CA ALA A 92 -7.79 -5.29 4.01
C ALA A 92 -9.16 -4.77 3.58
N ALA A 93 -10.03 -5.67 3.13
CA ALA A 93 -11.35 -5.28 2.69
C ALA A 93 -12.15 -4.67 3.84
N ALA A 94 -12.05 -5.26 5.03
CA ALA A 94 -12.76 -4.73 6.20
C ALA A 94 -12.28 -3.32 6.54
N LEU A 95 -10.97 -3.11 6.49
CA LEU A 95 -10.41 -1.80 6.79
C LEU A 95 -10.84 -0.77 5.75
N LEU A 96 -10.76 -1.14 4.47
CA LEU A 96 -11.12 -0.22 3.39
C LEU A 96 -12.60 0.15 3.44
N ASP A 97 -13.45 -0.80 3.81
CA ASP A 97 -14.86 -0.51 4.00
C ASP A 97 -15.07 0.57 5.06
N MET A 98 -14.32 0.49 6.15
CA MET A 98 -14.43 1.48 7.20
C MET A 98 -13.95 2.85 6.74
N LEU A 99 -12.94 2.88 5.88
CA LEU A 99 -12.42 4.15 5.36
C LEU A 99 -13.39 4.83 4.41
N LEU A 100 -14.21 4.05 3.72
CA LEU A 100 -15.12 4.59 2.72
C LEU A 100 -16.47 5.00 3.28
N GLN A 101 -16.69 4.80 4.57
CA GLN A 101 -17.98 5.18 5.18
C GLN A 101 -18.09 6.66 5.49
#